data_565ae8b043e0aefd5b4b08eda97faa00
#
_entry.id   565ae8b043e0aefd5b4b08eda97faa00
#
_cell.length_a   1.000
_cell.length_b   1.000
_cell.length_c   1.000
_cell.angle_alpha   90.00
_cell.angle_beta   90.00
_cell.angle_gamma   90.00
#
_symmetry.space_group_name_H-M   'P 1'
#
loop_
_entity.id
_entity.type
_entity.pdbx_description
1 polymer ?
#
loop_
_entity_poly.entity_id
_entity_poly.type
_entity_poly.pdbx_seq_one_letter_code
_entity_poly.pdbx_strand_id
1 'polypeptide(L)'
;VTDMSGMFADCENFNQPLDNWLINNPNADKIINEIYCYGTFEKARATIKPINGKYHPKYKWQLKLLTLDNSLNLGDIDTSAITDMSELFYEISRKDFSGIESWDVSSVTDMDSMFAYCTNFNQPLDSWDVSSVTNMRYMFVYCKNFNQPLNNWNVSSVTDMSGMFSSCENFNQPLNNWDVSSV
;
A
#
# COMPACT_ATOMS: atom_id res chain seq x y z
N VAL A 1 -7.96 24.03 1.42
CA VAL A 1 -7.63 23.76 0.02
C VAL A 1 -8.08 22.35 -0.27
N THR A 2 -8.95 22.16 -1.23
CA THR A 2 -9.57 20.84 -1.56
C THR A 2 -8.95 20.16 -2.77
N ASP A 3 -8.17 20.89 -3.57
CA ASP A 3 -7.45 20.39 -4.73
C ASP A 3 -6.08 21.08 -4.83
N MET A 4 -5.04 20.29 -4.95
CA MET A 4 -3.64 20.72 -5.11
C MET A 4 -2.99 20.04 -6.30
N SER A 5 -3.82 19.49 -7.21
CA SER A 5 -3.37 18.77 -8.40
C SER A 5 -2.38 19.60 -9.21
N GLY A 6 -1.25 19.01 -9.56
CA GLY A 6 -0.21 19.65 -10.35
C GLY A 6 0.53 20.83 -9.66
N MET A 7 0.31 21.08 -8.36
CA MET A 7 0.90 22.24 -7.66
C MET A 7 2.44 22.28 -7.78
N PHE A 8 3.08 21.14 -7.89
CA PHE A 8 4.53 21.01 -8.03
C PHE A 8 4.94 20.30 -9.34
N ALA A 9 4.02 20.20 -10.30
CA ALA A 9 4.34 19.62 -11.60
C ALA A 9 5.55 20.37 -12.21
N ASP A 10 6.52 19.61 -12.73
CA ASP A 10 7.76 20.12 -13.35
C ASP A 10 8.65 21.01 -12.45
N CYS A 11 8.43 20.99 -11.13
CA CYS A 11 9.26 21.74 -10.18
C CYS A 11 10.58 21.01 -9.84
N GLU A 12 11.44 20.77 -10.82
CA GLU A 12 12.70 20.00 -10.68
C GLU A 12 13.64 20.51 -9.57
N ASN A 13 13.56 21.79 -9.22
CA ASN A 13 14.41 22.44 -8.23
C ASN A 13 13.70 22.78 -6.91
N PHE A 14 12.46 22.32 -6.70
CA PHE A 14 11.76 22.58 -5.45
C PHE A 14 12.41 21.80 -4.31
N ASN A 15 12.96 22.49 -3.33
CA ASN A 15 13.77 21.93 -2.24
C ASN A 15 13.39 22.50 -0.87
N GLN A 16 12.10 22.78 -0.65
CA GLN A 16 11.63 23.31 0.63
C GLN A 16 11.01 22.19 1.48
N PRO A 17 11.20 22.20 2.81
CA PRO A 17 10.56 21.24 3.69
C PRO A 17 9.05 21.45 3.68
N LEU A 18 8.30 20.38 3.37
CA LEU A 18 6.83 20.36 3.42
C LEU A 18 6.31 19.70 4.71
N ASP A 19 7.17 19.44 5.68
CA ASP A 19 6.85 18.68 6.89
C ASP A 19 5.61 19.22 7.59
N ASN A 20 5.48 20.55 7.71
CA ASN A 20 4.32 21.17 8.34
C ASN A 20 3.02 21.05 7.51
N TRP A 21 3.13 20.84 6.21
CA TRP A 21 1.96 20.65 5.33
C TRP A 21 1.46 19.22 5.37
N LEU A 22 2.38 18.27 5.53
CA LEU A 22 2.10 16.85 5.53
C LEU A 22 1.61 16.37 6.90
N ILE A 23 2.24 16.82 7.99
CA ILE A 23 2.03 16.30 9.35
C ILE A 23 0.59 16.41 9.84
N ASN A 24 -0.16 17.43 9.40
CA ASN A 24 -1.53 17.67 9.85
C ASN A 24 -2.56 17.68 8.71
N ASN A 25 -2.21 17.22 7.52
CA ASN A 25 -3.12 17.24 6.37
C ASN A 25 -3.71 15.85 6.10
N PRO A 26 -5.02 15.63 6.30
CA PRO A 26 -5.66 14.35 6.01
C PRO A 26 -5.68 14.01 4.50
N ASN A 27 -5.37 14.97 3.61
CA ASN A 27 -5.26 14.78 2.17
C ASN A 27 -3.80 14.74 1.70
N ALA A 28 -2.82 14.51 2.61
CA ALA A 28 -1.41 14.46 2.27
C ALA A 28 -1.09 13.37 1.23
N ASP A 29 -1.86 12.29 1.20
CA ASP A 29 -1.71 11.22 0.21
C ASP A 29 -1.86 11.73 -1.23
N LYS A 30 -2.84 12.62 -1.48
CA LYS A 30 -3.04 13.25 -2.79
C LYS A 30 -1.87 14.15 -3.16
N ILE A 31 -1.31 14.87 -2.18
CA ILE A 31 -0.18 15.77 -2.37
C ILE A 31 1.08 14.97 -2.70
N ILE A 32 1.33 13.85 -2.01
CA ILE A 32 2.53 13.02 -2.19
C ILE A 32 2.53 12.32 -3.54
N ASN A 33 1.38 11.83 -4.01
CA ASN A 33 1.28 11.22 -5.34
C ASN A 33 1.58 12.22 -6.47
N GLU A 34 1.45 13.52 -6.21
CA GLU A 34 1.69 14.59 -7.19
C GLU A 34 3.05 15.28 -7.02
N ILE A 35 3.68 15.19 -5.84
CA ILE A 35 5.02 15.75 -5.59
C ILE A 35 6.09 14.73 -5.99
N TYR A 36 6.15 14.36 -7.27
CA TYR A 36 7.26 13.60 -7.84
C TYR A 36 8.55 14.43 -8.01
N CYS A 37 8.84 15.36 -7.10
CA CYS A 37 10.09 16.11 -7.13
C CYS A 37 11.14 15.40 -6.28
N TYR A 38 12.13 14.84 -6.89
CA TYR A 38 13.15 13.92 -6.36
C TYR A 38 13.80 14.33 -5.03
N GLY A 39 13.98 15.60 -4.74
CA GLY A 39 14.65 16.06 -3.51
C GLY A 39 13.74 16.21 -2.28
N THR A 40 12.44 16.41 -2.46
CA THR A 40 11.47 16.64 -1.39
C THR A 40 11.08 15.34 -0.70
N PHE A 41 11.06 14.25 -1.46
CA PHE A 41 10.68 12.93 -1.04
C PHE A 41 11.65 12.34 0.00
N GLU A 42 12.96 12.42 -0.26
CA GLU A 42 13.98 11.94 0.67
C GLU A 42 13.98 12.71 1.99
N LYS A 43 13.71 14.02 1.93
CA LYS A 43 13.64 14.85 3.14
C LYS A 43 12.41 14.51 3.98
N ALA A 44 11.22 14.36 3.38
CA ALA A 44 10.00 13.96 4.07
C ALA A 44 10.18 12.57 4.72
N ARG A 45 10.79 11.61 3.99
CA ARG A 45 11.13 10.29 4.54
C ARG A 45 12.10 10.39 5.71
N ALA A 46 13.09 11.26 5.64
CA ALA A 46 14.08 11.45 6.70
C ALA A 46 13.48 11.93 8.03
N THR A 47 12.24 12.45 8.03
CA THR A 47 11.52 12.82 9.26
C THR A 47 10.91 11.61 9.97
N ILE A 48 10.66 10.51 9.26
CA ILE A 48 10.12 9.27 9.82
C ILE A 48 11.28 8.47 10.40
N LYS A 49 11.47 8.54 11.71
CA LYS A 49 12.56 7.84 12.40
C LYS A 49 12.08 6.53 13.01
N PRO A 50 12.89 5.46 12.94
CA PRO A 50 12.56 4.22 13.64
C PRO A 50 12.66 4.42 15.16
N ILE A 51 11.76 3.75 15.88
CA ILE A 51 11.75 3.64 17.34
C ILE A 51 12.00 2.17 17.67
N ASN A 52 13.04 1.88 18.44
CA ASN A 52 13.45 0.49 18.75
C ASN A 52 13.64 -0.40 17.49
N GLY A 53 14.17 0.18 16.43
CA GLY A 53 14.43 -0.53 15.17
C GLY A 53 13.24 -0.68 14.23
N LYS A 54 12.04 -0.19 14.61
CA LYS A 54 10.84 -0.23 13.76
C LYS A 54 10.34 1.17 13.42
N TYR A 55 9.78 1.31 12.22
CA TYR A 55 9.05 2.48 11.77
C TYR A 55 7.57 2.35 12.15
N HIS A 56 6.95 3.42 12.66
CA HIS A 56 5.56 3.45 13.09
C HIS A 56 4.79 4.53 12.32
N PRO A 57 4.45 4.31 11.03
CA PRO A 57 3.65 5.26 10.27
C PRO A 57 2.25 5.35 10.87
N LYS A 58 1.76 6.58 11.03
CA LYS A 58 0.40 6.86 11.53
C LYS A 58 -0.58 7.16 10.39
N TYR A 59 -0.05 7.45 9.21
CA TYR A 59 -0.82 7.85 8.04
C TYR A 59 -0.33 7.07 6.82
N LYS A 60 -1.21 6.84 5.86
CA LYS A 60 -0.92 6.17 4.60
C LYS A 60 0.29 6.80 3.87
N TRP A 61 0.37 8.13 3.81
CA TRP A 61 1.47 8.81 3.16
C TRP A 61 2.84 8.47 3.77
N GLN A 62 2.93 8.33 5.11
CA GLN A 62 4.16 7.91 5.77
C GLN A 62 4.54 6.48 5.36
N LEU A 63 3.56 5.58 5.36
CA LEU A 63 3.76 4.22 4.90
C LEU A 63 4.20 4.19 3.42
N LYS A 64 3.55 4.98 2.54
CA LYS A 64 3.93 5.10 1.14
C LYS A 64 5.39 5.53 0.97
N LEU A 65 5.84 6.55 1.72
CA LEU A 65 7.24 7.00 1.70
C LEU A 65 8.24 5.89 2.10
N LEU A 66 7.90 5.11 3.12
CA LEU A 66 8.72 3.98 3.57
C LEU A 66 8.78 2.86 2.52
N THR A 67 7.66 2.54 1.88
CA THR A 67 7.59 1.46 0.87
C THR A 67 8.35 1.79 -0.42
N LEU A 68 8.58 3.05 -0.72
CA LEU A 68 9.40 3.50 -1.87
C LEU A 68 10.90 3.34 -1.64
N ASP A 69 11.35 3.16 -0.39
CA ASP A 69 12.73 2.82 -0.09
C ASP A 69 13.01 1.35 -0.34
N ASN A 70 13.61 1.04 -1.47
CA ASN A 70 13.95 -0.33 -1.85
C ASN A 70 15.01 -0.99 -0.95
N SER A 71 15.72 -0.22 -0.12
CA SER A 71 16.70 -0.75 0.84
C SER A 71 16.08 -1.14 2.18
N LEU A 72 14.84 -0.68 2.46
CA LEU A 72 14.14 -0.97 3.69
C LEU A 72 13.46 -2.33 3.63
N ASN A 73 13.69 -3.18 4.65
CA ASN A 73 12.89 -4.39 4.84
C ASN A 73 11.48 -4.01 5.29
N LEU A 74 10.45 -4.53 4.64
CA LEU A 74 9.06 -4.20 4.99
C LEU A 74 8.68 -4.71 6.38
N GLY A 75 9.33 -5.75 6.89
CA GLY A 75 9.14 -6.25 8.26
C GLY A 75 9.59 -5.28 9.36
N ASP A 76 10.36 -4.24 9.01
CA ASP A 76 10.76 -3.20 9.96
C ASP A 76 9.68 -2.09 10.10
N ILE A 77 8.51 -2.26 9.47
CA ILE A 77 7.40 -1.31 9.52
C ILE A 77 6.26 -1.91 10.35
N ASP A 78 5.85 -1.21 11.39
CA ASP A 78 4.63 -1.49 12.15
C ASP A 78 3.44 -0.80 11.48
N THR A 79 2.55 -1.60 10.91
CA THR A 79 1.40 -1.11 10.13
C THR A 79 0.10 -1.06 10.94
N SER A 80 0.11 -1.40 12.22
CA SER A 80 -1.07 -1.54 13.07
C SER A 80 -1.98 -0.30 13.15
N ALA A 81 -1.42 0.90 12.89
CA ALA A 81 -2.18 2.16 12.89
C ALA A 81 -2.81 2.52 11.53
N ILE A 82 -2.55 1.73 10.49
CA ILE A 82 -2.99 2.04 9.12
C ILE A 82 -4.35 1.40 8.83
N THR A 83 -5.28 2.21 8.32
CA THR A 83 -6.63 1.76 7.96
C THR A 83 -6.91 1.77 6.45
N ASP A 84 -6.07 2.45 5.66
CA ASP A 84 -6.16 2.56 4.21
C ASP A 84 -4.80 2.21 3.59
N MET A 85 -4.77 1.13 2.78
CA MET A 85 -3.62 0.68 2.01
C MET A 85 -3.87 0.72 0.50
N SER A 86 -4.90 1.45 0.06
CA SER A 86 -5.22 1.55 -1.37
C SER A 86 -4.03 2.14 -2.13
N GLU A 87 -3.74 1.61 -3.32
CA GLU A 87 -2.66 2.03 -4.23
C GLU A 87 -1.25 2.06 -3.60
N LEU A 88 -1.05 1.38 -2.45
CA LEU A 88 0.21 1.48 -1.70
C LEU A 88 1.43 1.08 -2.54
N PHE A 89 1.31 0.03 -3.33
CA PHE A 89 2.36 -0.48 -4.23
C PHE A 89 1.99 -0.36 -5.73
N TYR A 90 1.01 0.49 -6.07
CA TYR A 90 0.57 0.68 -7.45
C TYR A 90 1.76 1.03 -8.36
N GLU A 91 1.98 0.22 -9.43
CA GLU A 91 3.06 0.40 -10.42
C GLU A 91 4.48 0.57 -9.84
N ILE A 92 4.72 0.11 -8.61
CA ILE A 92 6.03 0.30 -7.96
C ILE A 92 7.12 -0.57 -8.61
N SER A 93 8.31 -0.01 -8.73
CA SER A 93 9.49 -0.73 -9.25
C SER A 93 10.17 -1.63 -8.20
N ARG A 94 9.64 -1.71 -6.98
CA ARG A 94 10.16 -2.53 -5.90
C ARG A 94 10.22 -4.01 -6.31
N LYS A 95 11.35 -4.67 -6.04
CA LYS A 95 11.55 -6.09 -6.36
C LYS A 95 11.51 -6.99 -5.13
N ASP A 96 11.90 -6.47 -3.98
CA ASP A 96 11.94 -7.19 -2.72
C ASP A 96 10.81 -6.73 -1.80
N PHE A 97 9.83 -7.60 -1.60
CA PHE A 97 8.70 -7.40 -0.71
C PHE A 97 8.83 -8.19 0.59
N SER A 98 10.03 -8.71 0.90
CA SER A 98 10.28 -9.49 2.12
C SER A 98 9.88 -8.72 3.37
N GLY A 99 9.26 -9.42 4.30
CA GLY A 99 8.77 -8.85 5.57
C GLY A 99 7.32 -8.36 5.51
N ILE A 100 6.71 -8.24 4.32
CA ILE A 100 5.32 -7.83 4.17
C ILE A 100 4.35 -8.83 4.82
N GLU A 101 4.73 -10.10 4.88
CA GLU A 101 3.97 -11.18 5.51
C GLU A 101 3.75 -10.96 7.02
N SER A 102 4.59 -10.11 7.64
CA SER A 102 4.51 -9.77 9.07
C SER A 102 3.65 -8.55 9.37
N TRP A 103 3.09 -7.90 8.35
CA TRP A 103 2.28 -6.71 8.55
C TRP A 103 0.97 -7.01 9.28
N ASP A 104 0.64 -6.17 10.25
CA ASP A 104 -0.68 -6.14 10.86
C ASP A 104 -1.61 -5.32 9.97
N VAL A 105 -2.57 -6.01 9.34
CA VAL A 105 -3.58 -5.41 8.46
C VAL A 105 -4.98 -5.50 9.06
N SER A 106 -5.11 -5.91 10.33
CA SER A 106 -6.40 -6.15 10.99
C SER A 106 -7.30 -4.91 11.09
N SER A 107 -6.70 -3.71 11.05
CA SER A 107 -7.42 -2.43 11.06
C SER A 107 -7.68 -1.88 9.65
N VAL A 108 -7.20 -2.53 8.58
CA VAL A 108 -7.34 -2.05 7.21
C VAL A 108 -8.74 -2.30 6.68
N THR A 109 -9.34 -1.26 6.11
CA THR A 109 -10.68 -1.32 5.50
C THR A 109 -10.66 -1.19 3.98
N ASP A 110 -9.60 -0.60 3.41
CA ASP A 110 -9.45 -0.35 1.98
C ASP A 110 -8.10 -0.86 1.46
N MET A 111 -8.18 -1.78 0.47
CA MET A 111 -7.03 -2.36 -0.25
C MET A 111 -7.18 -2.20 -1.78
N ASP A 112 -8.00 -1.21 -2.25
CA ASP A 112 -8.16 -0.96 -3.69
C ASP A 112 -6.80 -0.80 -4.36
N SER A 113 -6.55 -1.56 -5.42
CA SER A 113 -5.35 -1.46 -6.26
C SER A 113 -4.01 -1.58 -5.50
N MET A 114 -4.00 -2.15 -4.27
CA MET A 114 -2.82 -2.15 -3.39
C MET A 114 -1.56 -2.68 -4.09
N PHE A 115 -1.66 -3.75 -4.86
CA PHE A 115 -0.55 -4.37 -5.60
C PHE A 115 -0.72 -4.28 -7.12
N ALA A 116 -1.63 -3.44 -7.60
CA ALA A 116 -1.91 -3.32 -9.02
C ALA A 116 -0.61 -3.07 -9.82
N TYR A 117 -0.42 -3.85 -10.90
CA TYR A 117 0.76 -3.84 -11.77
C TYR A 117 2.09 -4.27 -11.12
N CYS A 118 2.06 -4.84 -9.92
CA CYS A 118 3.24 -5.43 -9.28
C CYS A 118 3.57 -6.79 -9.91
N THR A 119 4.09 -6.81 -11.14
CA THR A 119 4.31 -8.02 -11.94
C THR A 119 5.22 -9.07 -11.28
N ASN A 120 6.12 -8.65 -10.38
CA ASN A 120 7.06 -9.52 -9.67
C ASN A 120 6.58 -9.93 -8.27
N PHE A 121 5.41 -9.44 -7.83
CA PHE A 121 4.91 -9.73 -6.50
C PHE A 121 4.44 -11.19 -6.40
N ASN A 122 4.96 -11.93 -5.41
CA ASN A 122 4.54 -13.29 -5.10
C ASN A 122 4.87 -13.65 -3.64
N GLN A 123 4.62 -12.76 -2.68
CA GLN A 123 4.83 -13.04 -1.26
C GLN A 123 3.62 -13.72 -0.64
N PRO A 124 3.80 -14.62 0.34
CA PRO A 124 2.70 -15.23 1.07
C PRO A 124 1.97 -14.18 1.91
N LEU A 125 0.65 -14.19 1.84
CA LEU A 125 -0.24 -13.28 2.56
C LEU A 125 -1.34 -14.02 3.34
N ASP A 126 -1.25 -15.32 3.43
CA ASP A 126 -2.27 -16.18 4.06
C ASP A 126 -2.43 -15.96 5.58
N SER A 127 -1.42 -15.34 6.21
CA SER A 127 -1.44 -14.93 7.62
C SER A 127 -2.16 -13.61 7.89
N TRP A 128 -2.49 -12.83 6.85
CA TRP A 128 -3.13 -11.54 7.03
C TRP A 128 -4.58 -11.68 7.52
N ASP A 129 -4.93 -10.94 8.57
CA ASP A 129 -6.32 -10.78 9.00
C ASP A 129 -6.99 -9.66 8.18
N VAL A 130 -7.73 -10.06 7.14
CA VAL A 130 -8.45 -9.15 6.24
C VAL A 130 -9.93 -8.99 6.61
N SER A 131 -10.34 -9.42 7.78
CA SER A 131 -11.76 -9.47 8.19
C SER A 131 -12.43 -8.09 8.27
N SER A 132 -11.64 -7.01 8.42
CA SER A 132 -12.14 -5.63 8.42
C SER A 132 -12.20 -5.00 7.01
N VAL A 133 -11.64 -5.65 5.99
CA VAL A 133 -11.55 -5.08 4.64
C VAL A 133 -12.91 -5.11 3.96
N THR A 134 -13.31 -3.97 3.40
CA THR A 134 -14.57 -3.82 2.64
C THR A 134 -14.35 -3.63 1.15
N ASN A 135 -13.16 -3.20 0.73
CA ASN A 135 -12.81 -2.92 -0.66
C ASN A 135 -11.49 -3.61 -1.05
N MET A 136 -11.58 -4.54 -2.01
CA MET A 136 -10.42 -5.25 -2.61
C MET A 136 -10.40 -5.09 -4.14
N ARG A 137 -11.06 -4.04 -4.65
CA ARG A 137 -11.13 -3.77 -6.08
C ARG A 137 -9.73 -3.69 -6.67
N TYR A 138 -9.48 -4.40 -7.80
CA TYR A 138 -8.21 -4.41 -8.53
C TYR A 138 -6.95 -4.73 -7.70
N MET A 139 -7.09 -5.28 -6.48
CA MET A 139 -5.97 -5.45 -5.54
C MET A 139 -4.73 -6.10 -6.17
N PHE A 140 -4.91 -7.12 -7.01
CA PHE A 140 -3.83 -7.86 -7.68
C PHE A 140 -3.87 -7.73 -9.21
N VAL A 141 -4.59 -6.76 -9.77
CA VAL A 141 -4.67 -6.62 -11.22
C VAL A 141 -3.27 -6.55 -11.84
N TYR A 142 -3.01 -7.33 -12.90
CA TYR A 142 -1.70 -7.47 -13.56
C TYR A 142 -0.54 -7.96 -12.65
N CYS A 143 -0.82 -8.58 -11.50
CA CYS A 143 0.20 -9.30 -10.71
C CYS A 143 0.50 -10.64 -11.37
N LYS A 144 1.22 -10.64 -12.48
CA LYS A 144 1.39 -11.80 -13.37
C LYS A 144 2.00 -13.03 -12.69
N ASN A 145 2.91 -12.81 -11.72
CA ASN A 145 3.60 -13.90 -11.02
C ASN A 145 2.92 -14.34 -9.71
N PHE A 146 1.86 -13.64 -9.29
CA PHE A 146 1.20 -13.95 -8.03
C PHE A 146 0.46 -15.28 -8.10
N ASN A 147 0.80 -16.22 -7.19
CA ASN A 147 0.15 -17.52 -7.05
C ASN A 147 0.25 -18.05 -5.60
N GLN A 148 0.09 -17.17 -4.61
CA GLN A 148 0.10 -17.59 -3.21
C GLN A 148 -1.30 -17.96 -2.72
N PRO A 149 -1.43 -18.90 -1.76
CA PRO A 149 -2.71 -19.28 -1.19
C PRO A 149 -3.35 -18.12 -0.43
N LEU A 150 -4.68 -17.97 -0.59
CA LEU A 150 -5.50 -16.95 0.08
C LEU A 150 -6.77 -17.57 0.68
N ASN A 151 -6.88 -18.89 0.69
CA ASN A 151 -8.12 -19.58 1.06
C ASN A 151 -8.51 -19.39 2.54
N ASN A 152 -7.58 -18.95 3.40
CA ASN A 152 -7.81 -18.68 4.81
C ASN A 152 -8.32 -17.25 5.09
N TRP A 153 -8.37 -16.39 4.09
CA TRP A 153 -8.88 -15.04 4.27
C TRP A 153 -10.37 -15.04 4.59
N ASN A 154 -10.76 -14.33 5.64
CA ASN A 154 -12.16 -14.02 5.91
C ASN A 154 -12.57 -12.78 5.11
N VAL A 155 -13.25 -12.99 3.98
CA VAL A 155 -13.67 -11.93 3.06
C VAL A 155 -15.15 -11.55 3.20
N SER A 156 -15.83 -12.01 4.25
CA SER A 156 -17.28 -11.82 4.43
C SER A 156 -17.72 -10.35 4.55
N SER A 157 -16.78 -9.44 4.90
CA SER A 157 -17.05 -7.99 4.96
C SER A 157 -16.82 -7.27 3.63
N VAL A 158 -16.24 -7.95 2.62
CA VAL A 158 -15.87 -7.31 1.34
C VAL A 158 -17.11 -7.09 0.50
N THR A 159 -17.27 -5.86 -0.01
CA THR A 159 -18.41 -5.45 -0.85
C THR A 159 -17.99 -5.15 -2.30
N ASP A 160 -16.70 -4.97 -2.58
CA ASP A 160 -16.18 -4.79 -3.94
C ASP A 160 -14.88 -5.60 -4.14
N MET A 161 -14.95 -6.58 -5.05
CA MET A 161 -13.80 -7.38 -5.54
C MET A 161 -13.62 -7.22 -7.05
N SER A 162 -14.18 -6.16 -7.65
CA SER A 162 -14.15 -5.95 -9.10
C SER A 162 -12.72 -6.03 -9.63
N GLY A 163 -12.48 -6.95 -10.58
CA GLY A 163 -11.19 -7.11 -11.25
C GLY A 163 -10.01 -7.52 -10.36
N MET A 164 -10.26 -8.02 -9.13
CA MET A 164 -9.22 -8.33 -8.14
C MET A 164 -8.04 -9.14 -8.70
N PHE A 165 -8.31 -10.15 -9.52
CA PHE A 165 -7.29 -11.00 -10.16
C PHE A 165 -7.23 -10.83 -11.68
N SER A 166 -7.76 -9.74 -12.23
CA SER A 166 -7.71 -9.50 -13.67
C SER A 166 -6.26 -9.50 -14.17
N SER A 167 -5.97 -10.30 -15.20
CA SER A 167 -4.63 -10.47 -15.76
C SER A 167 -3.56 -11.02 -14.79
N CYS A 168 -3.98 -11.73 -13.72
CA CYS A 168 -3.09 -12.55 -12.90
C CYS A 168 -2.84 -13.89 -13.60
N GLU A 169 -1.94 -13.92 -14.56
CA GLU A 169 -1.76 -15.03 -15.50
C GLU A 169 -1.43 -16.37 -14.81
N ASN A 170 -0.74 -16.32 -13.66
CA ASN A 170 -0.30 -17.53 -12.93
C ASN A 170 -1.20 -17.90 -11.75
N PHE A 171 -2.20 -17.08 -11.39
CA PHE A 171 -3.00 -17.33 -10.20
C PHE A 171 -3.93 -18.53 -10.43
N ASN A 172 -3.74 -19.59 -9.65
CA ASN A 172 -4.54 -20.84 -9.72
C ASN A 172 -4.70 -21.46 -8.32
N GLN A 173 -5.00 -20.66 -7.31
CA GLN A 173 -5.21 -21.14 -5.95
C GLN A 173 -6.70 -21.33 -5.66
N PRO A 174 -7.07 -22.33 -4.83
CA PRO A 174 -8.46 -22.53 -4.42
C PRO A 174 -8.93 -21.37 -3.55
N LEU A 175 -10.20 -20.96 -3.74
CA LEU A 175 -10.88 -19.92 -2.95
C LEU A 175 -12.21 -20.44 -2.38
N ASN A 176 -12.31 -21.74 -2.16
CA ASN A 176 -13.57 -22.43 -1.81
C ASN A 176 -14.14 -22.00 -0.46
N ASN A 177 -13.30 -21.46 0.44
CA ASN A 177 -13.73 -21.01 1.77
C ASN A 177 -14.20 -19.54 1.81
N TRP A 178 -14.12 -18.83 0.69
CA TRP A 178 -14.54 -17.44 0.64
C TRP A 178 -16.05 -17.30 0.68
N ASP A 179 -16.57 -16.56 1.64
CA ASP A 179 -17.96 -16.09 1.64
C ASP A 179 -18.05 -14.77 0.87
N VAL A 180 -18.56 -14.83 -0.34
CA VAL A 180 -18.72 -13.69 -1.25
C VAL A 180 -20.18 -13.20 -1.33
N SER A 181 -20.98 -13.51 -0.34
CA SER A 181 -22.41 -13.17 -0.34
C SER A 181 -22.66 -11.65 -0.25
N SER A 182 -21.67 -10.87 0.16
CA SER A 182 -21.75 -9.39 0.28
C SER A 182 -21.21 -8.64 -0.94
N VAL A 183 -20.61 -9.33 -1.92
CA VAL A 183 -19.95 -8.73 -3.10
C VAL A 183 -20.98 -8.37 -4.17
#